data_ffd957c992019b12e69f152c502b9b07
#
_entry.id   ffd957c992019b12e69f152c502b9b07
#
_cell.length_a   1.000
_cell.length_b   1.000
_cell.length_c   1.000
_cell.angle_alpha   90.00
_cell.angle_beta   90.00
_cell.angle_gamma   90.00
#
_symmetry.space_group_name_H-M   'P 1'
#
loop_
_entity.id
_entity.type
_entity.pdbx_description
1 polymer ?
#
loop_
_entity_poly.entity_id
_entity_poly.type
_entity_poly.pdbx_seq_one_letter_code
_entity_poly.pdbx_strand_id
1 'polypeptide(L)'
;DIVVGNSQRFGVPMGYGGPHAAFFATKDEFKRAMPGRLIGVSKDRNNNQALRMALQTREQHIRREKATSNICTAQALLSIMAAAYGIYHGPEGIKHIGERTLKFANAFAEKIKTKFEILTDNFFDTVTINTAGKTKEIYLKALEFKVNLRLIDENGISVSFDETTKTEDINNLFKIFGLKDELKSIDKVKINSIENSLKRKTKYLTHQVFNSYHSETEM
;
A
#
# COMPACT_ATOMS: atom_id res chain seq x y z
N ASP A 1 15.89 6.61 -7.72
CA ASP A 1 15.77 6.70 -9.18
C ASP A 1 14.51 5.99 -9.69
N ILE A 2 14.10 4.89 -9.06
CA ILE A 2 12.93 4.09 -9.43
C ILE A 2 12.11 3.81 -8.18
N VAL A 3 10.78 3.92 -8.30
CA VAL A 3 9.81 3.53 -7.28
C VAL A 3 8.85 2.52 -7.91
N VAL A 4 8.71 1.38 -7.28
CA VAL A 4 7.76 0.34 -7.69
C VAL A 4 6.88 -0.04 -6.51
N GLY A 5 5.67 -0.47 -6.78
CA GLY A 5 4.76 -0.92 -5.75
C GLY A 5 3.48 -1.52 -6.36
N ASN A 6 2.55 -1.80 -5.47
CA ASN A 6 1.25 -2.36 -5.81
C ASN A 6 0.14 -1.46 -5.25
N SER A 7 -0.86 -1.16 -6.06
CA SER A 7 -2.00 -0.32 -5.66
C SER A 7 -3.14 -1.12 -4.99
N GLN A 8 -2.87 -2.33 -4.50
CA GLN A 8 -3.87 -3.19 -3.88
C GLN A 8 -4.59 -2.53 -2.70
N ARG A 9 -3.88 -1.68 -1.93
CA ARG A 9 -4.45 -0.86 -0.86
C ARG A 9 -5.44 0.22 -1.33
N PHE A 10 -5.57 0.40 -2.64
CA PHE A 10 -6.52 1.31 -3.26
C PHE A 10 -7.77 0.57 -3.77
N GLY A 11 -8.40 -0.23 -2.91
CA GLY A 11 -9.66 -0.91 -3.18
C GLY A 11 -9.55 -2.17 -4.06
N VAL A 12 -8.35 -2.65 -4.36
CA VAL A 12 -8.18 -3.88 -5.14
C VAL A 12 -8.18 -5.08 -4.19
N PRO A 13 -9.13 -6.04 -4.31
CA PRO A 13 -9.21 -7.19 -3.41
C PRO A 13 -8.02 -8.14 -3.58
N MET A 14 -7.59 -8.77 -2.50
CA MET A 14 -6.45 -9.70 -2.51
C MET A 14 -6.73 -10.99 -3.29
N GLY A 15 -7.95 -11.53 -3.25
CA GLY A 15 -8.42 -12.62 -4.11
C GLY A 15 -7.48 -13.81 -4.21
N TYR A 16 -7.02 -14.36 -3.09
CA TYR A 16 -6.10 -15.53 -3.05
C TYR A 16 -4.79 -15.34 -3.83
N GLY A 17 -4.20 -14.15 -3.76
CA GLY A 17 -2.91 -13.85 -4.34
C GLY A 17 -2.94 -13.13 -5.70
N GLY A 18 -4.08 -12.74 -6.16
CA GLY A 18 -4.28 -11.92 -7.38
C GLY A 18 -5.70 -11.43 -7.45
N PRO A 19 -6.01 -10.51 -8.35
CA PRO A 19 -5.16 -9.79 -9.29
C PRO A 19 -4.32 -8.68 -8.64
N HIS A 20 -3.23 -8.29 -9.29
CA HIS A 20 -2.34 -7.22 -8.84
C HIS A 20 -2.34 -6.05 -9.82
N ALA A 21 -2.39 -4.83 -9.30
CA ALA A 21 -2.18 -3.60 -10.06
C ALA A 21 -0.89 -2.94 -9.59
N ALA A 22 0.19 -3.19 -10.31
CA ALA A 22 1.48 -2.60 -10.01
C ALA A 22 1.58 -1.15 -10.55
N PHE A 23 2.35 -0.34 -9.87
CA PHE A 23 2.77 0.95 -10.38
C PHE A 23 4.30 1.03 -10.47
N PHE A 24 4.76 1.85 -11.40
CA PHE A 24 6.16 2.10 -11.65
C PHE A 24 6.37 3.59 -11.91
N ALA A 25 7.25 4.22 -11.17
CA ALA A 25 7.62 5.61 -11.36
C ALA A 25 9.14 5.76 -11.42
N THR A 26 9.63 6.61 -12.32
CA THR A 26 11.05 6.85 -12.50
C THR A 26 11.33 8.28 -12.94
N LYS A 27 12.58 8.70 -12.86
CA LYS A 27 13.03 9.99 -13.39
C LYS A 27 12.91 10.05 -14.91
N ASP A 28 12.73 11.25 -15.46
CA ASP A 28 12.55 11.47 -16.89
C ASP A 28 13.70 10.91 -17.75
N GLU A 29 14.91 10.92 -17.25
CA GLU A 29 16.08 10.36 -17.94
C GLU A 29 15.94 8.88 -18.31
N PHE A 30 15.19 8.08 -17.53
CA PHE A 30 14.94 6.65 -17.75
C PHE A 30 13.73 6.33 -18.61
N LYS A 31 12.95 7.34 -19.07
CA LYS A 31 11.69 7.12 -19.79
C LYS A 31 11.81 6.23 -21.03
N ARG A 32 12.98 6.21 -21.71
CA ARG A 32 13.20 5.37 -22.88
C ARG A 32 13.50 3.91 -22.54
N ALA A 33 13.93 3.63 -21.31
CA ALA A 33 14.21 2.30 -20.81
C ALA A 33 13.02 1.69 -20.03
N MET A 34 12.00 2.48 -19.70
CA MET A 34 10.80 1.99 -19.02
C MET A 34 10.12 0.87 -19.80
N PRO A 35 9.69 -0.22 -19.15
CA PRO A 35 8.77 -1.18 -19.74
C PRO A 35 7.39 -0.54 -19.94
N GLY A 36 6.58 -1.13 -20.82
CA GLY A 36 5.22 -0.68 -21.07
C GLY A 36 5.09 0.46 -22.04
N ARG A 37 3.83 0.77 -22.36
CA ARG A 37 3.45 1.85 -23.25
C ARG A 37 3.39 3.16 -22.48
N LEU A 38 3.99 4.20 -23.01
CA LEU A 38 3.92 5.55 -22.47
C LEU A 38 2.86 6.36 -23.21
N ILE A 39 1.98 6.99 -22.45
CA ILE A 39 0.99 7.91 -22.95
C ILE A 39 1.45 9.34 -22.64
N GLY A 40 1.58 10.15 -23.66
CA GLY A 40 1.95 11.55 -23.55
C GLY A 40 0.74 12.48 -23.72
N VAL A 41 0.86 13.65 -23.14
CA VAL A 41 -0.10 14.74 -23.35
C VAL A 41 0.22 15.47 -24.66
N SER A 42 -0.79 15.67 -25.49
CA SER A 42 -0.72 16.37 -26.76
C SER A 42 -1.93 17.30 -26.90
N LYS A 43 -2.16 17.83 -28.08
CA LYS A 43 -3.33 18.62 -28.39
C LYS A 43 -4.05 18.06 -29.62
N ASP A 44 -5.37 18.14 -29.61
CA ASP A 44 -6.21 17.82 -30.77
C ASP A 44 -6.22 18.98 -31.78
N ARG A 45 -6.95 18.82 -32.87
CA ARG A 45 -7.07 19.86 -33.92
C ARG A 45 -7.75 21.16 -33.45
N ASN A 46 -8.50 21.08 -32.36
CA ASN A 46 -9.19 22.22 -31.74
C ASN A 46 -8.38 22.84 -30.59
N ASN A 47 -7.12 22.42 -30.44
CA ASN A 47 -6.20 22.86 -29.40
C ASN A 47 -6.59 22.40 -27.96
N ASN A 48 -7.52 21.45 -27.81
CA ASN A 48 -7.83 20.85 -26.53
C ASN A 48 -6.79 19.79 -26.15
N GLN A 49 -6.66 19.55 -24.86
CA GLN A 49 -5.76 18.48 -24.38
C GLN A 49 -6.21 17.12 -24.91
N ALA A 50 -5.26 16.37 -25.46
CA ALA A 50 -5.47 15.02 -25.97
C ALA A 50 -4.35 14.09 -25.52
N LEU A 51 -4.69 12.83 -25.29
CA LEU A 51 -3.73 11.79 -24.91
C LEU A 51 -3.35 10.96 -26.15
N ARG A 52 -2.08 10.66 -26.30
CA ARG A 52 -1.58 9.81 -27.39
C ARG A 52 -0.42 8.95 -26.95
N MET A 53 -0.22 7.83 -27.61
CA MET A 53 0.95 6.99 -27.39
C MET A 53 2.24 7.75 -27.77
N ALA A 54 3.19 7.79 -26.86
CA ALA A 54 4.49 8.42 -27.03
C ALA A 54 5.61 7.40 -27.10
N LEU A 55 6.77 7.78 -27.67
CA LEU A 55 7.97 6.94 -27.76
C LEU A 55 7.73 5.58 -28.43
N GLN A 56 6.94 5.53 -29.47
CA GLN A 56 6.55 4.31 -30.20
C GLN A 56 7.73 3.49 -30.74
N THR A 57 8.88 4.13 -30.99
CA THR A 57 10.10 3.44 -31.48
C THR A 57 10.62 2.33 -30.58
N ARG A 58 10.13 2.22 -29.33
CA ARG A 58 10.46 1.12 -28.41
C ARG A 58 9.52 -0.09 -28.56
N GLU A 59 8.43 0.05 -29.29
CA GLU A 59 7.38 -0.95 -29.42
C GLU A 59 7.82 -2.14 -30.28
N GLN A 60 7.30 -3.32 -29.97
CA GLN A 60 7.65 -4.56 -30.65
C GLN A 60 7.33 -4.57 -32.13
N HIS A 61 6.26 -3.91 -32.57
CA HIS A 61 5.89 -3.80 -33.98
C HIS A 61 6.87 -2.95 -34.81
N ILE A 62 7.73 -2.18 -34.15
CA ILE A 62 8.79 -1.39 -34.82
C ILE A 62 10.15 -2.06 -34.64
N ARG A 63 10.54 -2.39 -33.41
CA ARG A 63 11.88 -2.87 -33.07
C ARG A 63 12.04 -4.39 -33.00
N ARG A 64 10.94 -5.14 -33.15
CA ARG A 64 10.93 -6.60 -33.10
C ARG A 64 11.62 -7.11 -31.81
N GLU A 65 12.65 -7.98 -31.94
CA GLU A 65 13.40 -8.57 -30.82
C GLU A 65 14.19 -7.53 -29.99
N LYS A 66 14.43 -6.36 -30.51
CA LYS A 66 15.12 -5.25 -29.81
C LYS A 66 14.15 -4.32 -29.08
N ALA A 67 12.88 -4.65 -29.03
CA ALA A 67 11.87 -3.83 -28.33
C ALA A 67 12.11 -3.84 -26.83
N THR A 68 11.91 -2.70 -26.18
CA THR A 68 11.91 -2.55 -24.74
C THR A 68 10.51 -2.60 -24.13
N SER A 69 9.46 -2.67 -24.96
CA SER A 69 8.07 -2.72 -24.57
C SER A 69 7.42 -4.00 -25.11
N ASN A 70 7.29 -5.02 -24.25
CA ASN A 70 6.74 -6.35 -24.59
C ASN A 70 5.54 -6.71 -23.68
N ILE A 71 4.76 -5.74 -23.25
CA ILE A 71 3.60 -5.99 -22.41
C ILE A 71 2.42 -6.42 -23.27
N CYS A 72 1.88 -7.60 -23.02
CA CYS A 72 0.70 -8.10 -23.72
C CYS A 72 -0.60 -7.82 -22.99
N THR A 73 -0.59 -7.71 -21.66
CA THR A 73 -1.80 -7.48 -20.84
C THR A 73 -1.64 -6.22 -20.00
N ALA A 74 -2.61 -5.33 -20.08
CA ALA A 74 -2.72 -4.16 -19.21
C ALA A 74 -3.81 -4.39 -18.16
N GLN A 75 -3.54 -4.05 -16.92
CA GLN A 75 -4.48 -4.15 -15.80
C GLN A 75 -5.41 -2.93 -15.74
N ALA A 76 -6.16 -2.69 -16.80
CA ALA A 76 -6.99 -1.49 -16.95
C ALA A 76 -8.08 -1.37 -15.87
N LEU A 77 -8.83 -2.45 -15.61
CA LEU A 77 -9.87 -2.43 -14.59
C LEU A 77 -9.32 -2.10 -13.20
N LEU A 78 -8.20 -2.69 -12.82
CA LEU A 78 -7.59 -2.46 -11.50
C LEU A 78 -7.05 -1.04 -11.37
N SER A 79 -6.55 -0.45 -12.45
CA SER A 79 -6.13 0.96 -12.43
C SER A 79 -7.34 1.91 -12.31
N ILE A 80 -8.47 1.57 -12.93
CA ILE A 80 -9.73 2.31 -12.78
C ILE A 80 -10.23 2.22 -11.33
N MET A 81 -10.23 1.03 -10.73
CA MET A 81 -10.61 0.84 -9.33
C MET A 81 -9.74 1.68 -8.39
N ALA A 82 -8.42 1.64 -8.58
CA ALA A 82 -7.50 2.44 -7.78
C ALA A 82 -7.71 3.96 -7.98
N ALA A 83 -8.01 4.40 -9.20
CA ALA A 83 -8.34 5.79 -9.49
C ALA A 83 -9.66 6.21 -8.83
N ALA A 84 -10.71 5.38 -8.92
CA ALA A 84 -11.99 5.63 -8.28
C ALA A 84 -11.86 5.71 -6.75
N TYR A 85 -11.06 4.82 -6.14
CA TYR A 85 -10.73 4.89 -4.72
C TYR A 85 -10.06 6.23 -4.36
N GLY A 86 -9.10 6.68 -5.18
CA GLY A 86 -8.44 7.96 -5.02
C GLY A 86 -9.39 9.14 -5.14
N ILE A 87 -10.35 9.10 -6.06
CA ILE A 87 -11.37 10.14 -6.27
C ILE A 87 -12.33 10.20 -5.09
N TYR A 88 -12.87 9.05 -4.67
CA TYR A 88 -13.85 8.95 -3.58
C TYR A 88 -13.29 9.46 -2.26
N HIS A 89 -12.10 9.01 -1.87
CA HIS A 89 -11.50 9.40 -0.59
C HIS A 89 -10.80 10.76 -0.63
N GLY A 90 -10.33 11.18 -1.79
CA GLY A 90 -9.52 12.38 -1.93
C GLY A 90 -8.21 12.34 -1.13
N PRO A 91 -7.40 13.41 -1.19
CA PRO A 91 -6.11 13.45 -0.50
C PRO A 91 -6.23 13.34 1.03
N GLU A 92 -7.23 14.00 1.63
CA GLU A 92 -7.40 13.97 3.08
C GLU A 92 -7.97 12.64 3.57
N GLY A 93 -8.89 12.01 2.83
CA GLY A 93 -9.41 10.67 3.17
C GLY A 93 -8.33 9.61 3.13
N ILE A 94 -7.51 9.59 2.09
CA ILE A 94 -6.36 8.66 1.98
C ILE A 94 -5.36 8.88 3.11
N LYS A 95 -5.07 10.12 3.45
CA LYS A 95 -4.20 10.47 4.58
C LYS A 95 -4.78 9.94 5.90
N HIS A 96 -6.07 10.15 6.13
CA HIS A 96 -6.76 9.66 7.33
C HIS A 96 -6.70 8.13 7.44
N ILE A 97 -6.94 7.41 6.34
CA ILE A 97 -6.82 5.95 6.27
C ILE A 97 -5.40 5.51 6.63
N GLY A 98 -4.39 6.15 6.03
CA GLY A 98 -2.99 5.86 6.31
C GLY A 98 -2.60 6.13 7.76
N GLU A 99 -3.00 7.27 8.32
CA GLU A 99 -2.72 7.62 9.72
C GLU A 99 -3.41 6.66 10.70
N ARG A 100 -4.65 6.24 10.40
CA ARG A 100 -5.39 5.28 11.20
C ARG A 100 -4.68 3.91 11.22
N THR A 101 -4.29 3.40 10.08
CA THR A 101 -3.54 2.14 9.94
C THR A 101 -2.22 2.20 10.71
N LEU A 102 -1.48 3.29 10.53
CA LEU A 102 -0.21 3.52 11.21
C LEU A 102 -0.36 3.60 12.74
N LYS A 103 -1.45 4.20 13.24
CA LYS A 103 -1.75 4.23 14.68
C LYS A 103 -2.00 2.83 15.24
N PHE A 104 -2.71 1.96 14.53
CA PHE A 104 -2.88 0.56 14.96
C PHE A 104 -1.54 -0.17 15.03
N ALA A 105 -0.70 -0.04 14.01
CA ALA A 105 0.63 -0.63 14.00
C ALA A 105 1.50 -0.13 15.18
N ASN A 106 1.48 1.18 15.46
CA ASN A 106 2.22 1.76 16.59
C ASN A 106 1.65 1.32 17.96
N ALA A 107 0.33 1.25 18.11
CA ALA A 107 -0.32 0.76 19.33
C ALA A 107 0.09 -0.69 19.64
N PHE A 108 0.08 -1.52 18.62
CA PHE A 108 0.52 -2.91 18.74
C PHE A 108 2.01 -2.99 19.06
N ALA A 109 2.86 -2.31 18.31
CA ALA A 109 4.30 -2.31 18.48
C ALA A 109 4.74 -1.84 19.88
N GLU A 110 4.11 -0.78 20.41
CA GLU A 110 4.41 -0.25 21.73
C GLU A 110 4.22 -1.32 22.82
N LYS A 111 3.17 -2.12 22.72
CA LYS A 111 2.87 -3.16 23.68
C LYS A 111 3.71 -4.43 23.48
N ILE A 112 3.93 -4.82 22.24
CA ILE A 112 4.77 -5.97 21.90
C ILE A 112 6.20 -5.79 22.41
N LYS A 113 6.77 -4.59 22.32
CA LYS A 113 8.13 -4.27 22.82
C LYS A 113 8.34 -4.60 24.31
N THR A 114 7.28 -4.73 25.08
CA THR A 114 7.40 -5.11 26.51
C THR A 114 7.76 -6.59 26.71
N LYS A 115 7.60 -7.42 25.68
CA LYS A 115 7.75 -8.87 25.76
C LYS A 115 8.61 -9.48 24.67
N PHE A 116 8.64 -8.85 23.49
CA PHE A 116 9.33 -9.33 22.30
C PHE A 116 10.12 -8.21 21.64
N GLU A 117 11.18 -8.57 20.96
CA GLU A 117 11.96 -7.65 20.13
C GLU A 117 11.24 -7.38 18.81
N ILE A 118 11.22 -6.14 18.36
CA ILE A 118 10.76 -5.76 17.02
C ILE A 118 11.99 -5.62 16.12
N LEU A 119 11.97 -6.32 14.99
CA LEU A 119 13.11 -6.40 14.06
C LEU A 119 13.23 -5.20 13.11
N THR A 120 12.25 -4.30 13.11
CA THR A 120 12.24 -3.12 12.24
C THR A 120 11.97 -1.86 13.04
N ASP A 121 12.87 -0.89 12.99
CA ASP A 121 12.71 0.39 13.69
C ASP A 121 11.70 1.31 12.99
N ASN A 122 11.75 1.34 11.67
CA ASN A 122 10.84 2.11 10.83
C ASN A 122 9.85 1.17 10.13
N PHE A 123 8.57 1.38 10.37
CA PHE A 123 7.48 0.63 9.73
C PHE A 123 6.26 1.51 9.50
N PHE A 124 5.43 1.12 8.54
CA PHE A 124 4.14 1.76 8.29
C PHE A 124 2.99 0.92 8.87
N ASP A 125 2.66 -0.18 8.22
CA ASP A 125 1.51 -1.02 8.55
C ASP A 125 1.90 -2.45 8.98
N THR A 126 3.17 -2.81 8.87
CA THR A 126 3.64 -4.17 9.13
C THR A 126 4.74 -4.16 10.17
N VAL A 127 4.52 -4.92 11.24
CA VAL A 127 5.45 -5.08 12.35
C VAL A 127 6.03 -6.49 12.32
N THR A 128 7.36 -6.59 12.28
CA THR A 128 8.06 -7.88 12.32
C THR A 128 8.66 -8.09 13.70
N ILE A 129 8.42 -9.26 14.27
CA ILE A 129 8.67 -9.59 15.67
C ILE A 129 9.59 -10.80 15.75
N ASN A 130 10.63 -10.70 16.57
CA ASN A 130 11.40 -11.85 17.03
C ASN A 130 10.67 -12.54 18.17
N THR A 131 10.19 -13.74 17.91
CA THR A 131 9.39 -14.53 18.87
C THR A 131 10.23 -15.36 19.85
N ALA A 132 11.56 -15.35 19.70
CA ALA A 132 12.50 -16.14 20.50
C ALA A 132 12.11 -17.63 20.57
N GLY A 133 11.87 -18.25 19.42
CA GLY A 133 11.51 -19.67 19.30
C GLY A 133 10.03 -20.01 19.54
N LYS A 134 9.17 -19.02 19.79
CA LYS A 134 7.73 -19.22 20.03
C LYS A 134 6.85 -19.06 18.79
N THR A 135 7.44 -18.97 17.61
CA THR A 135 6.72 -18.75 16.34
C THR A 135 5.56 -19.72 16.17
N LYS A 136 5.82 -21.02 16.32
CA LYS A 136 4.80 -22.06 16.12
C LYS A 136 3.65 -21.97 17.15
N GLU A 137 3.97 -21.72 18.42
CA GLU A 137 2.97 -21.56 19.49
C GLU A 137 2.06 -20.38 19.20
N ILE A 138 2.65 -19.22 18.91
CA ILE A 138 1.92 -17.97 18.60
C ILE A 138 1.06 -18.15 17.34
N TYR A 139 1.61 -18.79 16.31
CA TYR A 139 0.88 -19.03 15.06
C TYR A 139 -0.33 -19.94 15.26
N LEU A 140 -0.18 -21.07 15.97
CA LEU A 140 -1.30 -21.96 16.26
C LEU A 140 -2.39 -21.23 17.05
N LYS A 141 -1.99 -20.45 18.04
CA LYS A 141 -2.93 -19.64 18.82
C LYS A 141 -3.63 -18.58 17.94
N ALA A 142 -2.93 -17.98 16.97
CA ALA A 142 -3.55 -17.05 16.02
C ALA A 142 -4.64 -17.72 15.18
N LEU A 143 -4.43 -18.98 14.76
CA LEU A 143 -5.45 -19.74 14.02
C LEU A 143 -6.70 -19.99 14.85
N GLU A 144 -6.59 -20.23 16.17
CA GLU A 144 -7.74 -20.34 17.07
C GLU A 144 -8.58 -19.05 17.09
N PHE A 145 -7.93 -17.90 16.99
CA PHE A 145 -8.57 -16.58 16.87
C PHE A 145 -9.00 -16.23 15.43
N LYS A 146 -8.82 -17.16 14.47
CA LYS A 146 -9.07 -16.95 13.02
C LYS A 146 -8.25 -15.79 12.43
N VAL A 147 -7.03 -15.61 12.94
CA VAL A 147 -6.08 -14.60 12.48
C VAL A 147 -4.94 -15.28 11.73
N ASN A 148 -4.70 -14.85 10.50
CA ASN A 148 -3.56 -15.29 9.71
C ASN A 148 -2.38 -14.36 9.96
N LEU A 149 -1.27 -14.91 10.42
CA LEU A 149 0.00 -14.21 10.59
C LEU A 149 1.00 -14.68 9.52
N ARG A 150 1.87 -13.80 9.08
CA ARG A 150 2.95 -14.18 8.17
C ARG A 150 4.08 -14.84 8.96
N LEU A 151 4.33 -16.11 8.69
CA LEU A 151 5.51 -16.81 9.17
C LEU A 151 6.73 -16.40 8.33
N ILE A 152 7.82 -16.03 8.98
CA ILE A 152 9.11 -15.75 8.34
C ILE A 152 10.01 -16.96 8.52
N ASP A 153 10.26 -17.34 9.75
CA ASP A 153 11.06 -18.51 10.17
C ASP A 153 10.65 -18.96 11.56
N GLU A 154 11.46 -19.82 12.20
CA GLU A 154 11.23 -20.35 13.57
C GLU A 154 11.25 -19.26 14.64
N ASN A 155 11.83 -18.10 14.38
CA ASN A 155 11.94 -16.98 15.30
C ASN A 155 11.18 -15.73 14.85
N GLY A 156 10.61 -15.71 13.66
CA GLY A 156 10.06 -14.52 13.04
C GLY A 156 8.58 -14.62 12.66
N ILE A 157 7.79 -13.62 13.08
CA ILE A 157 6.41 -13.42 12.66
C ILE A 157 6.22 -11.95 12.24
N SER A 158 5.47 -11.72 11.15
CA SER A 158 4.98 -10.39 10.80
C SER A 158 3.48 -10.28 10.97
N VAL A 159 3.05 -9.12 11.45
CA VAL A 159 1.64 -8.72 11.61
C VAL A 159 1.41 -7.47 10.77
N SER A 160 0.41 -7.52 9.89
CA SER A 160 0.05 -6.38 9.02
C SER A 160 -1.35 -5.88 9.36
N PHE A 161 -1.50 -4.56 9.29
CA PHE A 161 -2.74 -3.84 9.56
C PHE A 161 -3.23 -3.16 8.28
N ASP A 162 -4.53 -2.94 8.21
CA ASP A 162 -5.18 -2.28 7.07
C ASP A 162 -6.33 -1.37 7.52
N GLU A 163 -7.06 -0.82 6.56
CA GLU A 163 -8.20 0.05 6.82
C GLU A 163 -9.39 -0.63 7.48
N THR A 164 -9.45 -1.96 7.44
CA THR A 164 -10.53 -2.74 8.10
C THR A 164 -10.22 -3.07 9.55
N THR A 165 -8.98 -2.89 9.98
CA THR A 165 -8.53 -3.19 11.35
C THR A 165 -9.31 -2.41 12.40
N LYS A 166 -9.74 -3.11 13.45
CA LYS A 166 -10.50 -2.58 14.58
C LYS A 166 -9.72 -2.72 15.89
N THR A 167 -10.16 -2.00 16.90
CA THR A 167 -9.60 -2.11 18.25
C THR A 167 -9.68 -3.53 18.82
N GLU A 168 -10.74 -4.26 18.47
CA GLU A 168 -10.93 -5.66 18.87
C GLU A 168 -9.83 -6.57 18.29
N ASP A 169 -9.41 -6.34 17.04
CA ASP A 169 -8.35 -7.12 16.40
C ASP A 169 -7.02 -6.96 17.15
N ILE A 170 -6.72 -5.72 17.58
CA ILE A 170 -5.53 -5.44 18.39
C ILE A 170 -5.60 -6.17 19.74
N ASN A 171 -6.77 -6.18 20.40
CA ASN A 171 -6.96 -6.86 21.67
C ASN A 171 -6.84 -8.37 21.50
N ASN A 172 -7.31 -8.93 20.41
CA ASN A 172 -7.10 -10.33 20.08
C ASN A 172 -5.63 -10.64 19.82
N LEU A 173 -4.91 -9.77 19.11
CA LEU A 173 -3.45 -9.91 18.94
C LEU A 173 -2.73 -9.87 20.29
N PHE A 174 -3.08 -8.98 21.20
CA PHE A 174 -2.49 -8.98 22.56
C PHE A 174 -2.67 -10.33 23.25
N LYS A 175 -3.87 -10.92 23.21
CA LYS A 175 -4.14 -12.25 23.77
C LYS A 175 -3.32 -13.35 23.08
N ILE A 176 -3.20 -13.30 21.75
CA ILE A 176 -2.41 -14.24 20.94
C ILE A 176 -0.95 -14.22 21.38
N PHE A 177 -0.37 -13.04 21.55
CA PHE A 177 1.01 -12.86 22.02
C PHE A 177 1.18 -12.99 23.55
N GLY A 178 0.09 -13.29 24.27
CA GLY A 178 0.11 -13.49 25.72
C GLY A 178 0.37 -12.21 26.52
N LEU A 179 -0.13 -11.08 26.04
CA LEU A 179 -0.20 -9.81 26.75
C LEU A 179 -1.56 -9.68 27.45
N LYS A 180 -1.58 -8.96 28.56
CA LYS A 180 -2.81 -8.67 29.34
C LYS A 180 -3.35 -7.26 29.07
N ASP A 181 -2.70 -6.54 28.17
CA ASP A 181 -3.06 -5.18 27.80
C ASP A 181 -4.39 -5.12 27.05
N GLU A 182 -5.05 -3.97 27.10
CA GLU A 182 -6.25 -3.65 26.36
C GLU A 182 -6.12 -2.28 25.72
N LEU A 183 -6.38 -2.21 24.43
CA LEU A 183 -6.50 -0.97 23.69
C LEU A 183 -7.98 -0.52 23.70
N LYS A 184 -8.25 0.65 24.23
CA LYS A 184 -9.61 1.23 24.25
C LYS A 184 -9.88 2.14 23.06
N SER A 185 -8.87 2.91 22.63
CA SER A 185 -8.93 3.82 21.48
C SER A 185 -7.54 4.08 20.92
N ILE A 186 -7.47 4.39 19.62
CA ILE A 186 -6.24 4.80 18.92
C ILE A 186 -6.04 6.33 18.92
N ASP A 187 -6.98 7.12 19.44
CA ASP A 187 -6.94 8.59 19.33
C ASP A 187 -5.68 9.19 19.96
N LYS A 188 -5.26 8.64 21.08
CA LYS A 188 -4.09 9.11 21.84
C LYS A 188 -2.77 8.40 21.47
N VAL A 189 -2.81 7.47 20.50
CA VAL A 189 -1.60 6.74 20.09
C VAL A 189 -0.66 7.68 19.36
N LYS A 190 0.60 7.72 19.83
CA LYS A 190 1.66 8.48 19.17
C LYS A 190 2.26 7.67 18.05
N ILE A 191 2.53 8.32 16.93
CA ILE A 191 3.20 7.74 15.78
C ILE A 191 4.69 8.02 15.90
N ASN A 192 5.46 7.00 16.20
CA ASN A 192 6.91 7.09 16.40
C ASN A 192 7.71 6.24 15.39
N SER A 193 7.04 5.44 14.56
CA SER A 193 7.68 4.49 13.66
C SER A 193 8.09 5.08 12.29
N ILE A 194 7.81 6.34 12.04
CA ILE A 194 8.21 7.01 10.79
C ILE A 194 9.01 8.27 11.16
N GLU A 195 10.24 8.30 10.70
CA GLU A 195 11.10 9.46 10.85
C GLU A 195 10.53 10.69 10.14
N ASN A 196 10.79 11.88 10.70
CA ASN A 196 10.31 13.12 10.11
C ASN A 196 10.87 13.40 8.70
N SER A 197 12.05 12.86 8.40
CA SER A 197 12.70 12.92 7.09
C SER A 197 11.90 12.18 6.01
N LEU A 198 11.18 11.11 6.39
CA LEU A 198 10.39 10.27 5.50
C LEU A 198 8.94 10.77 5.34
N LYS A 199 8.51 11.73 6.15
CA LYS A 199 7.15 12.26 6.04
C LYS A 199 7.01 13.14 4.79
N ARG A 200 5.95 12.91 4.03
CA ARG A 200 5.63 13.73 2.85
C ARG A 200 5.38 15.18 3.25
N LYS A 201 6.03 16.10 2.55
CA LYS A 201 5.86 17.56 2.71
C LYS A 201 5.16 18.22 1.52
N THR A 202 5.05 17.51 0.41
CA THR A 202 4.47 18.02 -0.83
C THR A 202 2.98 17.67 -0.93
N LYS A 203 2.19 18.54 -1.57
CA LYS A 203 0.80 18.23 -1.95
C LYS A 203 0.78 17.08 -2.96
N TYR A 204 -0.30 16.33 -2.96
CA TYR A 204 -0.57 15.24 -3.90
C TYR A 204 -2.06 15.20 -4.23
N LEU A 205 -2.44 14.49 -5.30
CA LEU A 205 -3.82 14.44 -5.80
C LEU A 205 -4.45 15.83 -5.92
N THR A 206 -3.68 16.77 -6.49
CA THR A 206 -4.07 18.18 -6.59
C THR A 206 -5.05 18.47 -7.72
N HIS A 207 -5.26 17.53 -8.65
CA HIS A 207 -6.23 17.68 -9.71
C HIS A 207 -7.65 17.76 -9.14
N GLN A 208 -8.50 18.59 -9.75
CA GLN A 208 -9.86 18.86 -9.25
C GLN A 208 -10.69 17.58 -9.07
N VAL A 209 -10.54 16.59 -9.92
CA VAL A 209 -11.28 15.31 -9.84
C VAL A 209 -11.15 14.63 -8.47
N PHE A 210 -10.00 14.75 -7.81
CA PHE A 210 -9.76 14.16 -6.49
C PHE A 210 -10.30 15.01 -5.32
N ASN A 211 -10.91 16.14 -5.62
CA ASN A 211 -11.37 17.12 -4.62
C ASN A 211 -12.82 17.54 -4.86
N SER A 212 -13.57 16.81 -5.69
CA SER A 212 -14.93 17.21 -6.09
C SER A 212 -15.97 16.11 -5.96
N TYR A 213 -15.60 14.84 -5.97
CA TYR A 213 -16.56 13.73 -6.05
C TYR A 213 -16.30 12.72 -4.93
N HIS A 214 -17.04 12.84 -3.83
CA HIS A 214 -16.80 12.06 -2.62
C HIS A 214 -18.01 11.20 -2.20
N SER A 215 -18.98 11.03 -3.09
CA SER A 215 -20.12 10.13 -2.91
C SER A 215 -20.42 9.35 -4.17
N GLU A 216 -21.15 8.23 -4.03
CA GLU A 216 -21.54 7.38 -5.18
C GLU A 216 -22.37 8.15 -6.22
N THR A 217 -23.20 9.09 -5.77
CA THR A 217 -24.08 9.89 -6.66
C THR A 217 -23.34 11.00 -7.39
N GLU A 218 -22.17 11.40 -6.91
CA GLU A 218 -21.35 12.44 -7.55
C GLU A 218 -20.36 11.85 -8.53
N MET A 219 -19.96 10.59 -8.36
CA MET A 219 -19.03 9.87 -9.25
C MET A 219 -19.74 9.33 -10.49
#